data_ef4b0794e7fb225dd39c518143ed729a
#
_entry.id   ef4b0794e7fb225dd39c518143ed729a
#
_cell.length_a   1.000
_cell.length_b   1.000
_cell.length_c   1.000
_cell.angle_alpha   90.00
_cell.angle_beta   90.00
_cell.angle_gamma   90.00
#
_symmetry.space_group_name_H-M   'P 1'
#
loop_
_entity.id
_entity.type
_entity.pdbx_description
1 polymer ?
#
loop_
_entity_poly.entity_id
_entity_poly.type
_entity_poly.pdbx_seq_one_letter_code
_entity_poly.pdbx_strand_id
1 'polypeptide(L)'
;ARADDMLVALGVERSEQPVDVYDNGLQMAFVVLGSDEQVAGVEPDFNRLAKLPGVVGTNCCAGSGRRWKTRMFAPVDGVPEDPATGSAAGPLAVHLLRHGLIGSGEEIEISQGAEVGRPSTLFATAWGAPGLIERVEVAGSAVIVARGEFQL
;
A
#
# COMPACT_ATOMS: atom_id res chain seq x y z
N ALA A 1 -9.70 -8.17 10.29
CA ALA A 1 -10.23 -6.90 10.83
C ALA A 1 -11.54 -6.56 10.13
N ARG A 2 -12.46 -5.86 10.83
CA ARG A 2 -13.65 -5.32 10.17
C ARG A 2 -13.28 -4.02 9.46
N ALA A 3 -13.86 -3.80 8.29
CA ALA A 3 -13.60 -2.57 7.51
C ALA A 3 -13.92 -1.31 8.34
N ASP A 4 -15.04 -1.29 9.04
CA ASP A 4 -15.45 -0.15 9.87
C ASP A 4 -14.44 0.20 10.97
N ASP A 5 -13.88 -0.82 11.65
CA ASP A 5 -12.88 -0.61 12.70
C ASP A 5 -11.61 0.03 12.12
N MET A 6 -11.26 -0.33 10.89
CA MET A 6 -10.12 0.22 10.16
C MET A 6 -10.35 1.67 9.74
N LEU A 7 -11.52 1.98 9.16
CA LEU A 7 -11.87 3.34 8.78
C LEU A 7 -11.86 4.27 10.00
N VAL A 8 -12.41 3.82 11.13
CA VAL A 8 -12.38 4.57 12.40
C VAL A 8 -10.94 4.78 12.87
N ALA A 9 -10.07 3.75 12.77
CA ALA A 9 -8.67 3.85 13.19
C ALA A 9 -7.85 4.79 12.30
N LEU A 10 -8.23 4.94 11.03
CA LEU A 10 -7.60 5.87 10.08
C LEU A 10 -8.16 7.30 10.15
N GLY A 11 -9.29 7.50 10.85
CA GLY A 11 -9.98 8.78 10.88
C GLY A 11 -10.65 9.15 9.56
N VAL A 12 -11.04 8.16 8.74
CA VAL A 12 -11.70 8.35 7.45
C VAL A 12 -13.14 7.83 7.48
N GLU A 13 -14.04 8.48 6.73
CA GLU A 13 -15.47 8.15 6.76
C GLU A 13 -15.79 6.89 5.93
N ARG A 14 -15.13 6.72 4.79
CA ARG A 14 -15.40 5.62 3.86
C ARG A 14 -14.20 5.27 3.00
N SER A 15 -14.23 4.10 2.41
CA SER A 15 -13.39 3.70 1.28
C SER A 15 -14.21 3.69 0.00
N GLU A 16 -13.64 4.13 -1.11
CA GLU A 16 -14.29 4.15 -2.44
C GLU A 16 -14.38 2.74 -3.06
N GLN A 17 -13.61 1.79 -2.51
CA GLN A 17 -13.62 0.38 -2.89
C GLN A 17 -13.78 -0.49 -1.63
N PRO A 18 -14.19 -1.76 -1.75
CA PRO A 18 -14.13 -2.68 -0.63
C PRO A 18 -12.75 -2.70 0.03
N VAL A 19 -12.72 -2.73 1.36
CA VAL A 19 -11.47 -2.86 2.11
C VAL A 19 -11.06 -4.32 2.11
N ASP A 20 -10.01 -4.65 1.40
CA ASP A 20 -9.47 -6.01 1.32
C ASP A 20 -8.15 -6.13 2.07
N VAL A 21 -7.88 -7.34 2.56
CA VAL A 21 -6.60 -7.73 3.16
C VAL A 21 -5.91 -8.73 2.24
N TYR A 22 -4.67 -8.45 1.88
CA TYR A 22 -3.82 -9.34 1.10
C TYR A 22 -2.71 -9.90 1.97
N ASP A 23 -2.35 -11.13 1.72
CA ASP A 23 -1.25 -11.84 2.39
C ASP A 23 -0.22 -12.30 1.34
N ASN A 24 0.94 -11.68 1.37
CA ASN A 24 2.12 -12.06 0.60
C ASN A 24 3.32 -12.37 1.51
N GLY A 25 3.02 -12.86 2.72
CA GLY A 25 3.94 -13.02 3.84
C GLY A 25 3.70 -12.01 4.96
N LEU A 26 3.04 -10.88 4.63
CA LEU A 26 2.55 -9.86 5.55
C LEU A 26 1.10 -9.53 5.21
N GLN A 27 0.23 -9.50 6.21
CA GLN A 27 -1.18 -9.18 6.02
C GLN A 27 -1.37 -7.66 5.98
N MET A 28 -1.66 -7.14 4.80
CA MET A 28 -1.85 -5.73 4.55
C MET A 28 -3.25 -5.42 4.05
N ALA A 29 -3.89 -4.44 4.68
CA ALA A 29 -5.18 -3.93 4.26
C ALA A 29 -5.02 -2.75 3.31
N PHE A 30 -5.98 -2.59 2.39
CA PHE A 30 -6.01 -1.50 1.42
C PHE A 30 -7.31 -0.74 1.52
N VAL A 31 -7.18 0.59 1.64
CA VAL A 31 -8.28 1.56 1.74
C VAL A 31 -8.12 2.58 0.62
N VAL A 32 -9.07 2.62 -0.29
CA VAL A 32 -9.05 3.56 -1.43
C VAL A 32 -9.82 4.81 -1.05
N LEU A 33 -9.17 5.96 -1.11
CA LEU A 33 -9.76 7.27 -0.81
C LEU A 33 -10.03 8.05 -2.11
N GLY A 34 -10.81 9.10 -2.00
CA GLY A 34 -11.29 9.85 -3.16
C GLY A 34 -10.26 10.78 -3.80
N SER A 35 -9.20 11.17 -3.08
CA SER A 35 -8.16 12.07 -3.62
C SER A 35 -6.82 11.95 -2.88
N ASP A 36 -5.77 12.47 -3.52
CA ASP A 36 -4.43 12.58 -2.95
C ASP A 36 -4.41 13.43 -1.68
N GLU A 37 -5.24 14.47 -1.61
CA GLU A 37 -5.38 15.33 -0.42
C GLU A 37 -5.99 14.56 0.74
N GLN A 38 -6.96 13.68 0.48
CA GLN A 38 -7.51 12.81 1.52
C GLN A 38 -6.46 11.83 2.04
N VAL A 39 -5.65 11.24 1.16
CA VAL A 39 -4.53 10.38 1.58
C VAL A 39 -3.52 11.15 2.41
N ALA A 40 -3.12 12.35 1.97
CA ALA A 40 -2.19 13.20 2.70
C ALA A 40 -2.72 13.63 4.07
N GLY A 41 -4.03 13.86 4.18
CA GLY A 41 -4.71 14.31 5.40
C GLY A 41 -5.09 13.20 6.38
N VAL A 42 -4.76 11.92 6.12
CA VAL A 42 -5.04 10.83 7.07
C VAL A 42 -4.27 11.05 8.38
N GLU A 43 -5.00 11.07 9.49
CA GLU A 43 -4.44 11.16 10.86
C GLU A 43 -4.76 9.87 11.63
N PRO A 44 -3.93 8.82 11.51
CA PRO A 44 -4.24 7.52 12.06
C PRO A 44 -4.09 7.46 13.58
N ASP A 45 -5.03 6.79 14.24
CA ASP A 45 -4.85 6.32 15.63
C ASP A 45 -3.99 5.04 15.60
N PHE A 46 -2.69 5.19 15.79
CA PHE A 46 -1.74 4.06 15.78
C PHE A 46 -2.06 3.01 16.84
N ASN A 47 -2.62 3.40 18.01
CA ASN A 47 -3.00 2.46 19.05
C ASN A 47 -4.18 1.59 18.63
N ARG A 48 -5.10 2.14 17.85
CA ARG A 48 -6.22 1.38 17.27
C ARG A 48 -5.75 0.50 16.12
N LEU A 49 -4.93 1.04 15.20
CA LEU A 49 -4.36 0.26 14.11
C LEU A 49 -3.59 -0.96 14.61
N ALA A 50 -2.76 -0.79 15.64
CA ALA A 50 -1.98 -1.87 16.23
C ALA A 50 -2.82 -3.00 16.88
N LYS A 51 -4.11 -2.75 17.13
CA LYS A 51 -5.02 -3.73 17.73
C LYS A 51 -5.93 -4.42 16.70
N LEU A 52 -5.84 -4.06 15.42
CA LEU A 52 -6.65 -4.68 14.38
C LEU A 52 -6.22 -6.15 14.17
N PRO A 53 -7.11 -7.13 14.36
CA PRO A 53 -6.74 -8.52 14.22
C PRO A 53 -6.47 -8.88 12.76
N GLY A 54 -5.38 -9.63 12.50
CA GLY A 54 -5.04 -10.13 11.16
C GLY A 54 -4.63 -9.05 10.17
N VAL A 55 -4.09 -7.93 10.68
CA VAL A 55 -3.53 -6.85 9.84
C VAL A 55 -2.24 -6.38 10.49
N VAL A 56 -1.16 -6.43 9.74
CA VAL A 56 0.15 -5.91 10.13
C VAL A 56 0.33 -4.48 9.64
N GLY A 57 -0.12 -4.22 8.42
CA GLY A 57 -0.03 -2.91 7.80
C GLY A 57 -1.33 -2.45 7.15
N THR A 58 -1.54 -1.14 7.10
CA THR A 58 -2.68 -0.52 6.44
C THR A 58 -2.18 0.49 5.42
N ASN A 59 -2.56 0.29 4.16
CA ASN A 59 -2.25 1.17 3.05
C ASN A 59 -3.47 2.01 2.69
N CYS A 60 -3.34 3.33 2.76
CA CYS A 60 -4.30 4.27 2.23
C CYS A 60 -3.83 4.74 0.87
N CYS A 61 -4.68 4.69 -0.14
CA CYS A 61 -4.30 5.10 -1.49
C CYS A 61 -5.40 5.90 -2.18
N ALA A 62 -5.00 6.72 -3.14
CA ALA A 62 -5.87 7.39 -4.09
C ALA A 62 -5.14 7.54 -5.41
N GLY A 63 -5.88 7.73 -6.49
CA GLY A 63 -5.32 7.94 -7.82
C GLY A 63 -6.23 7.50 -8.95
N SER A 64 -5.70 7.52 -10.15
CA SER A 64 -6.40 7.03 -11.33
C SER A 64 -5.40 6.64 -12.43
N GLY A 65 -5.78 5.70 -13.29
CA GLY A 65 -4.91 5.20 -14.35
C GLY A 65 -3.56 4.77 -13.78
N ARG A 66 -2.48 5.35 -14.30
CA ARG A 66 -1.12 4.96 -13.92
C ARG A 66 -0.60 5.63 -12.64
N ARG A 67 -1.23 6.66 -12.10
CA ARG A 67 -0.69 7.44 -10.98
C ARG A 67 -1.49 7.22 -9.72
N TRP A 68 -0.79 6.78 -8.66
CA TRP A 68 -1.35 6.48 -7.36
C TRP A 68 -0.48 7.09 -6.26
N LYS A 69 -1.13 7.73 -5.30
CA LYS A 69 -0.51 8.17 -4.06
C LYS A 69 -0.83 7.17 -2.97
N THR A 70 0.15 6.88 -2.09
CA THR A 70 -0.07 5.99 -0.95
C THR A 70 0.58 6.53 0.32
N ARG A 71 0.01 6.12 1.46
CA ARG A 71 0.64 6.15 2.78
C ARG A 71 0.49 4.79 3.43
N MET A 72 1.56 4.29 4.04
CA MET A 72 1.60 2.96 4.63
C MET A 72 1.90 3.03 6.12
N PHE A 73 1.01 2.48 6.93
CA PHE A 73 1.08 2.49 8.39
C PHE A 73 1.26 1.06 8.90
N ALA A 74 2.33 0.80 9.67
CA ALA A 74 2.66 -0.52 10.23
C ALA A 74 3.06 -0.42 11.73
N PRO A 75 2.20 0.12 12.60
CA PRO A 75 2.54 0.33 14.01
C PRO A 75 2.80 -0.97 14.78
N VAL A 76 2.30 -2.11 14.32
CA VAL A 76 2.57 -3.44 14.91
C VAL A 76 4.07 -3.78 14.82
N ASP A 77 4.72 -3.39 13.73
CA ASP A 77 6.15 -3.62 13.50
C ASP A 77 7.03 -2.49 14.06
N GLY A 78 6.45 -1.57 14.83
CA GLY A 78 7.17 -0.41 15.39
C GLY A 78 7.47 0.68 14.35
N VAL A 79 6.83 0.61 13.18
CA VAL A 79 6.95 1.61 12.09
C VAL A 79 5.64 2.36 11.97
N PRO A 80 5.50 3.56 12.59
CA PRO A 80 4.27 4.33 12.49
C PRO A 80 3.86 4.59 11.04
N GLU A 81 4.81 5.02 10.20
CA GLU A 81 4.62 5.20 8.77
C GLU A 81 5.89 4.85 8.00
N ASP A 82 5.78 4.04 6.96
CA ASP A 82 6.89 3.62 6.11
C ASP A 82 6.96 4.46 4.83
N PRO A 83 8.14 5.02 4.48
CA PRO A 83 8.30 5.90 3.32
C PRO A 83 8.31 5.16 1.97
N ALA A 84 8.59 3.87 1.93
CA ALA A 84 8.69 3.12 0.67
C ALA A 84 8.47 1.62 0.88
N THR A 85 7.26 1.14 0.67
CA THR A 85 6.85 -0.23 0.99
C THR A 85 6.71 -1.09 -0.25
N GLY A 86 7.82 -1.70 -0.68
CA GLY A 86 7.82 -2.60 -1.84
C GLY A 86 6.86 -3.79 -1.68
N SER A 87 6.76 -4.35 -0.46
CA SER A 87 5.84 -5.45 -0.15
C SER A 87 4.35 -5.07 -0.23
N ALA A 88 4.01 -3.77 -0.17
CA ALA A 88 2.65 -3.29 -0.36
C ALA A 88 2.35 -2.90 -1.83
N ALA A 89 3.38 -2.56 -2.62
CA ALA A 89 3.20 -2.09 -3.99
C ALA A 89 2.56 -3.16 -4.90
N GLY A 90 3.01 -4.41 -4.80
CA GLY A 90 2.45 -5.53 -5.55
C GLY A 90 0.98 -5.81 -5.20
N PRO A 91 0.64 -6.03 -3.93
CA PRO A 91 -0.74 -6.16 -3.49
C PRO A 91 -1.64 -4.97 -3.84
N LEU A 92 -1.11 -3.73 -3.88
CA LEU A 92 -1.86 -2.59 -4.38
C LEU A 92 -2.26 -2.79 -5.84
N ALA A 93 -1.32 -3.13 -6.73
CA ALA A 93 -1.64 -3.39 -8.13
C ALA A 93 -2.68 -4.51 -8.28
N VAL A 94 -2.60 -5.57 -7.47
CA VAL A 94 -3.61 -6.64 -7.41
C VAL A 94 -4.98 -6.12 -6.98
N HIS A 95 -5.03 -5.28 -5.94
CA HIS A 95 -6.26 -4.68 -5.44
C HIS A 95 -6.93 -3.82 -6.53
N LEU A 96 -6.15 -2.96 -7.19
CA LEU A 96 -6.65 -2.11 -8.26
C LEU A 96 -7.15 -2.90 -9.47
N LEU A 97 -6.42 -3.94 -9.88
CA LEU A 97 -6.85 -4.86 -10.95
C LEU A 97 -8.14 -5.58 -10.58
N ARG A 98 -8.24 -6.11 -9.35
CA ARG A 98 -9.41 -6.82 -8.86
C ARG A 98 -10.67 -5.98 -8.90
N HIS A 99 -10.55 -4.69 -8.56
CA HIS A 99 -11.68 -3.75 -8.54
C HIS A 99 -11.87 -2.98 -9.85
N GLY A 100 -11.15 -3.35 -10.92
CA GLY A 100 -11.32 -2.77 -12.26
C GLY A 100 -10.83 -1.32 -12.40
N LEU A 101 -9.95 -0.88 -11.50
CA LEU A 101 -9.36 0.46 -11.54
C LEU A 101 -8.17 0.56 -12.48
N ILE A 102 -7.54 -0.58 -12.81
CA ILE A 102 -6.49 -0.72 -13.83
C ILE A 102 -6.71 -2.00 -14.65
N GLY A 103 -6.11 -2.05 -15.83
CA GLY A 103 -6.10 -3.24 -16.70
C GLY A 103 -4.97 -4.22 -16.35
N SER A 104 -5.13 -5.48 -16.79
CA SER A 104 -4.07 -6.50 -16.71
C SER A 104 -2.83 -6.05 -17.48
N GLY A 105 -1.66 -6.10 -16.85
CA GLY A 105 -0.40 -5.67 -17.42
C GLY A 105 -0.18 -4.15 -17.46
N GLU A 106 -1.09 -3.37 -16.90
CA GLU A 106 -0.93 -1.93 -16.76
C GLU A 106 -0.01 -1.64 -15.56
N GLU A 107 1.11 -0.98 -15.83
CA GLU A 107 2.05 -0.52 -14.80
C GLU A 107 1.53 0.73 -14.12
N ILE A 108 1.51 0.71 -12.79
CA ILE A 108 1.22 1.89 -11.97
C ILE A 108 2.49 2.48 -11.39
N GLU A 109 2.51 3.81 -11.29
CA GLU A 109 3.50 4.61 -10.57
C GLU A 109 2.91 5.03 -9.23
N ILE A 110 3.61 4.69 -8.15
CA ILE A 110 3.16 4.90 -6.77
C ILE A 110 4.06 5.93 -6.11
N SER A 111 3.51 7.05 -5.68
CA SER A 111 4.19 8.03 -4.84
C SER A 111 3.90 7.76 -3.37
N GLN A 112 4.94 7.65 -2.53
CA GLN A 112 4.86 7.36 -1.10
C GLN A 112 5.91 8.15 -0.32
N GLY A 113 5.67 8.42 0.96
CA GLY A 113 6.67 8.93 1.89
C GLY A 113 6.87 10.45 1.91
N ALA A 114 6.07 11.21 1.17
CA ALA A 114 6.15 12.67 1.18
C ALA A 114 5.84 13.25 2.56
N GLU A 115 4.86 12.70 3.26
CA GLU A 115 4.39 13.14 4.57
C GLU A 115 5.42 12.91 5.70
N VAL A 116 6.33 11.97 5.49
CA VAL A 116 7.46 11.72 6.43
C VAL A 116 8.78 12.29 5.93
N GLY A 117 8.75 13.19 4.92
CA GLY A 117 9.92 13.88 4.39
C GLY A 117 10.87 12.99 3.57
N ARG A 118 10.41 11.82 3.12
CA ARG A 118 11.19 10.85 2.34
C ARG A 118 10.43 10.42 1.08
N PRO A 119 10.14 11.36 0.15
CA PRO A 119 9.40 11.05 -1.06
C PRO A 119 10.07 9.93 -1.86
N SER A 120 9.30 8.93 -2.20
CA SER A 120 9.75 7.74 -2.92
C SER A 120 8.79 7.43 -4.07
N THR A 121 9.32 6.82 -5.12
CA THR A 121 8.53 6.33 -6.26
C THR A 121 8.75 4.83 -6.41
N LEU A 122 7.65 4.08 -6.46
CA LEU A 122 7.64 2.66 -6.73
C LEU A 122 6.80 2.40 -7.98
N PHE A 123 7.05 1.28 -8.64
CA PHE A 123 6.26 0.83 -9.78
C PHE A 123 5.74 -0.58 -9.49
N ALA A 124 4.53 -0.87 -9.93
CA ALA A 124 3.97 -2.20 -9.79
C ALA A 124 3.11 -2.55 -11.00
N THR A 125 3.09 -3.83 -11.36
CA THR A 125 2.27 -4.36 -12.44
C THR A 125 1.68 -5.68 -11.99
N ALA A 126 0.38 -5.88 -12.22
CA ALA A 126 -0.29 -7.15 -11.99
C ALA A 126 -0.89 -7.68 -13.31
N TRP A 127 -0.70 -8.96 -13.56
CA TRP A 127 -1.31 -9.67 -14.70
C TRP A 127 -2.29 -10.70 -14.21
N GLY A 128 -3.37 -10.87 -14.98
CA GLY A 128 -4.43 -11.83 -14.70
C GLY A 128 -5.82 -11.24 -14.85
N ALA A 129 -6.77 -11.82 -14.13
CA ALA A 129 -8.16 -11.38 -14.07
C ALA A 129 -8.61 -11.24 -12.60
N PRO A 130 -9.75 -10.56 -12.31
CA PRO A 130 -10.31 -10.53 -10.98
C PRO A 130 -10.55 -11.97 -10.45
N GLY A 131 -9.77 -12.39 -9.45
CA GLY A 131 -9.85 -13.74 -8.87
C GLY A 131 -8.77 -14.71 -9.35
N LEU A 132 -8.00 -14.40 -10.39
CA LEU A 132 -6.86 -15.21 -10.84
C LEU A 132 -5.67 -14.32 -11.18
N ILE A 133 -4.74 -14.17 -10.26
CA ILE A 133 -3.50 -13.43 -10.49
C ILE A 133 -2.43 -14.40 -10.99
N GLU A 134 -1.85 -14.07 -12.14
CA GLU A 134 -0.84 -14.90 -12.81
C GLU A 134 0.58 -14.44 -12.46
N ARG A 135 0.77 -13.12 -12.34
CA ARG A 135 2.08 -12.51 -12.11
C ARG A 135 1.92 -11.16 -11.46
N VAL A 136 2.88 -10.81 -10.60
CA VAL A 136 3.04 -9.47 -10.02
C VAL A 136 4.50 -9.08 -10.10
N GLU A 137 4.78 -7.86 -10.53
CA GLU A 137 6.11 -7.27 -10.51
C GLU A 137 6.10 -5.98 -9.73
N VAL A 138 7.20 -5.73 -9.01
CA VAL A 138 7.46 -4.48 -8.30
C VAL A 138 8.84 -3.99 -8.69
N ALA A 139 8.96 -2.69 -8.96
CA ALA A 139 10.21 -2.05 -9.31
C ALA A 139 10.39 -0.72 -8.56
N GLY A 140 11.63 -0.26 -8.51
CA GLY A 140 12.00 1.00 -7.89
C GLY A 140 13.44 1.35 -8.24
N SER A 141 13.88 2.54 -7.82
CA SER A 141 15.25 2.99 -8.02
C SER A 141 16.12 2.66 -6.80
N ALA A 142 17.38 2.30 -7.04
CA ALA A 142 18.35 2.06 -5.99
C ALA A 142 19.71 2.66 -6.38
N VAL A 143 20.49 3.03 -5.37
CA VAL A 143 21.89 3.46 -5.55
C VAL A 143 22.81 2.52 -4.77
N ILE A 144 23.98 2.21 -5.35
CA ILE A 144 25.00 1.41 -4.66
C ILE A 144 25.71 2.30 -3.65
N VAL A 145 25.54 1.99 -2.35
CA VAL A 145 26.18 2.74 -1.25
C VAL A 145 27.41 2.03 -0.69
N ALA A 146 27.53 0.71 -0.90
CA ALA A 146 28.67 -0.08 -0.45
C ALA A 146 28.84 -1.35 -1.29
N ARG A 147 30.05 -1.92 -1.29
CA ARG A 147 30.37 -3.26 -1.79
C ARG A 147 31.23 -3.97 -0.76
N GLY A 148 31.03 -5.26 -0.56
CA GLY A 148 31.77 -6.07 0.37
C GLY A 148 31.76 -7.54 -0.03
N GLU A 149 32.66 -8.34 0.58
CA GLU A 149 32.74 -9.79 0.42
C GLU A 149 32.46 -10.44 1.77
N PHE A 150 31.73 -11.54 1.77
CA PHE A 150 31.52 -12.40 2.92
C PHE A 150 32.30 -13.70 2.70
N GLN A 151 33.12 -14.10 3.69
CA GLN A 151 33.73 -15.43 3.74
C GLN A 151 32.88 -16.29 4.68
N LEU A 152 32.29 -17.36 4.13
CA LEU A 152 31.46 -18.32 4.84
C LEU A 152 32.28 -19.56 5.21
#